data_628b5d8309ac3199469bafe59eb34f9f
#
_entry.id   628b5d8309ac3199469bafe59eb34f9f
#
_cell.length_a   1.000
_cell.length_b   1.000
_cell.length_c   1.000
_cell.angle_alpha   90.00
_cell.angle_beta   90.00
_cell.angle_gamma   90.00
#
_symmetry.space_group_name_H-M   'P 1'
#
loop_
_entity.id
_entity.type
_entity.pdbx_description
1 polymer ?
#
loop_
_entity_poly.entity_id
_entity_poly.type
_entity_poly.pdbx_seq_one_letter_code
_entity_poly.pdbx_strand_id
1 'polypeptide(L)'
;TFLDNTHRNSMHYWNDELHEYLQGTANTYTFTVSSKHEDAVYTVEGNKVAFVYNGKDYYLNIVHVEKDEFTVTATAWSLSFELINENVGAYKSESAMSFEEYVTAFDPERTVRIGINEVSDKRISNEWTGEATVLSRLFSVANVFDAEIEFQTVLNDDYSLKEIVMNVYREHSDNNTGVGEFRG
;
A
#
# COMPACT_ATOMS: atom_id res chain seq x y z
N THR A 1 0.96 11.35 18.49
CA THR A 1 0.81 12.78 18.09
C THR A 1 -0.32 12.89 17.10
N PHE A 2 -1.21 13.85 17.31
CA PHE A 2 -2.32 14.12 16.40
C PHE A 2 -2.02 15.37 15.59
N LEU A 3 -2.15 15.25 14.26
CA LEU A 3 -2.25 16.38 13.34
C LEU A 3 -3.72 16.79 13.28
N ASP A 4 -4.04 18.00 13.72
CA ASP A 4 -5.42 18.43 13.79
C ASP A 4 -5.54 19.96 13.63
N ASN A 5 -6.14 20.39 12.55
CA ASN A 5 -6.35 21.80 12.23
C ASN A 5 -7.53 22.41 12.98
N THR A 6 -8.31 21.64 13.73
CA THR A 6 -9.50 22.10 14.45
C THR A 6 -9.21 22.47 15.91
N HIS A 7 -8.14 21.93 16.52
CA HIS A 7 -7.77 22.18 17.90
C HIS A 7 -6.54 23.07 18.02
N ARG A 8 -6.65 24.14 18.81
CA ARG A 8 -5.60 25.15 18.95
C ARG A 8 -4.23 24.63 19.41
N ASN A 9 -4.21 23.59 20.22
CA ASN A 9 -2.99 23.05 20.83
C ASN A 9 -2.45 21.81 20.09
N SER A 10 -3.08 21.42 19.00
CA SER A 10 -2.61 20.32 18.17
C SER A 10 -1.62 20.81 17.13
N MET A 11 -0.79 19.92 16.63
CA MET A 11 0.10 20.22 15.52
C MET A 11 -0.72 20.41 14.25
N HIS A 12 -0.79 21.65 13.76
CA HIS A 12 -1.47 21.98 12.51
C HIS A 12 -0.61 21.56 11.32
N TYR A 13 -1.29 21.16 10.25
CA TYR A 13 -0.68 20.81 8.98
C TYR A 13 -1.32 21.57 7.83
N TRP A 14 -0.58 21.74 6.76
CA TRP A 14 -1.02 22.41 5.54
C TRP A 14 -0.26 21.89 4.32
N ASN A 15 -0.64 22.34 3.12
CA ASN A 15 -0.09 21.88 1.84
C ASN A 15 -0.11 20.36 1.72
N ASP A 16 -1.16 19.75 2.27
CA ASP A 16 -1.31 18.31 2.23
C ASP A 16 -1.84 17.86 0.88
N GLU A 17 -1.24 16.79 0.34
CA GLU A 17 -1.56 16.23 -0.96
C GLU A 17 -1.48 14.71 -0.91
N LEU A 18 -2.61 14.06 -1.20
CA LEU A 18 -2.72 12.61 -1.31
C LEU A 18 -2.81 12.23 -2.78
N HIS A 19 -1.84 11.45 -3.26
CA HIS A 19 -1.89 10.85 -4.59
C HIS A 19 -2.23 9.36 -4.47
N GLU A 20 -3.35 8.96 -5.07
CA GLU A 20 -3.75 7.57 -5.25
C GLU A 20 -3.44 7.13 -6.67
N TYR A 21 -2.77 6.00 -6.83
CA TYR A 21 -2.42 5.45 -8.13
C TYR A 21 -3.35 4.30 -8.50
N LEU A 22 -3.88 4.33 -9.74
CA LEU A 22 -4.94 3.43 -10.23
C LEU A 22 -4.53 1.95 -10.37
N GLN A 23 -3.25 1.62 -10.36
CA GLN A 23 -2.80 0.25 -10.61
C GLN A 23 -2.11 -0.39 -9.38
N GLY A 24 -2.65 -0.17 -8.18
CA GLY A 24 -2.12 -0.81 -6.97
C GLY A 24 -0.68 -0.41 -6.64
N THR A 25 -0.14 0.60 -7.32
CA THR A 25 1.10 1.25 -6.92
C THR A 25 0.85 2.06 -5.66
N ALA A 26 1.86 2.22 -4.87
CA ALA A 26 1.75 2.82 -3.56
C ALA A 26 1.24 4.26 -3.59
N ASN A 27 0.28 4.55 -2.74
CA ASN A 27 -0.18 5.92 -2.50
C ASN A 27 0.92 6.75 -1.88
N THR A 28 0.97 8.03 -2.22
CA THR A 28 1.90 8.99 -1.61
C THR A 28 1.12 10.10 -0.91
N TYR A 29 1.63 10.55 0.22
CA TYR A 29 1.06 11.66 0.98
C TYR A 29 2.17 12.62 1.38
N THR A 30 1.98 13.89 1.06
CA THR A 30 2.89 14.97 1.45
C THR A 30 2.15 15.94 2.36
N PHE A 31 2.79 16.41 3.41
CA PHE A 31 2.23 17.41 4.33
C PHE A 31 3.33 18.25 4.95
N THR A 32 2.97 19.46 5.40
CA THR A 32 3.88 20.39 6.06
C THR A 32 3.38 20.71 7.45
N VAL A 33 4.28 20.80 8.43
CA VAL A 33 4.00 21.21 9.81
C VAL A 33 4.98 22.30 10.27
N SER A 34 4.65 23.00 11.35
CA SER A 34 5.56 23.98 11.95
C SER A 34 6.71 23.30 12.67
N SER A 35 7.95 23.67 12.36
CA SER A 35 9.15 23.20 13.07
C SER A 35 9.21 23.69 14.54
N LYS A 36 8.40 24.69 14.89
CA LYS A 36 8.34 25.28 16.24
C LYS A 36 7.38 24.54 17.17
N HIS A 37 6.54 23.63 16.65
CA HIS A 37 5.68 22.82 17.50
C HIS A 37 6.50 21.70 18.18
N GLU A 38 6.22 21.44 19.48
CA GLU A 38 6.95 20.42 20.24
C GLU A 38 6.90 19.03 19.62
N ASP A 39 5.76 18.69 19.01
CA ASP A 39 5.52 17.40 18.36
C ASP A 39 6.17 17.28 16.97
N ALA A 40 6.73 18.35 16.40
CA ALA A 40 7.41 18.30 15.12
C ALA A 40 8.60 17.31 15.12
N VAL A 41 9.13 16.97 16.30
CA VAL A 41 10.19 15.97 16.48
C VAL A 41 9.77 14.56 16.03
N TYR A 42 8.47 14.29 15.94
CA TYR A 42 7.94 13.02 15.45
C TYR A 42 7.79 12.98 13.93
N THR A 43 7.92 14.12 13.24
CA THR A 43 7.88 14.18 11.76
C THR A 43 9.29 13.88 11.23
N VAL A 44 9.63 12.60 11.22
CA VAL A 44 10.96 12.11 10.82
C VAL A 44 10.83 10.85 9.96
N GLU A 45 11.84 10.59 9.14
CA GLU A 45 11.92 9.38 8.33
C GLU A 45 11.83 8.12 9.20
N GLY A 46 11.09 7.12 8.73
CA GLY A 46 10.81 5.87 9.41
C GLY A 46 9.57 5.88 10.30
N ASN A 47 9.10 7.05 10.74
CA ASN A 47 7.82 7.16 11.44
C ASN A 47 6.64 6.99 10.48
N LYS A 48 5.49 6.69 11.05
CA LYS A 48 4.26 6.41 10.29
C LYS A 48 3.29 7.60 10.41
N VAL A 49 2.54 7.82 9.34
CA VAL A 49 1.36 8.69 9.35
C VAL A 49 0.14 7.83 9.00
N ALA A 50 -0.91 7.95 9.81
CA ALA A 50 -2.14 7.20 9.63
C ALA A 50 -3.35 8.13 9.71
N PHE A 51 -4.31 7.93 8.83
CA PHE A 51 -5.55 8.69 8.77
C PHE A 51 -6.65 7.93 8.03
N VAL A 52 -7.87 8.42 8.17
CA VAL A 52 -9.03 7.94 7.39
C VAL A 52 -9.48 9.08 6.47
N TYR A 53 -9.61 8.78 5.18
CA TYR A 53 -10.11 9.72 4.19
C TYR A 53 -11.11 9.04 3.24
N ASN A 54 -12.28 9.65 3.04
CA ASN A 54 -13.37 9.08 2.22
C ASN A 54 -13.74 7.63 2.57
N GLY A 55 -13.66 7.26 3.87
CA GLY A 55 -13.98 5.92 4.35
C GLY A 55 -12.92 4.87 4.06
N LYS A 56 -11.74 5.27 3.59
CA LYS A 56 -10.57 4.40 3.42
C LYS A 56 -9.53 4.71 4.50
N ASP A 57 -8.87 3.68 4.97
CA ASP A 57 -7.77 3.74 5.92
C ASP A 57 -6.44 3.89 5.19
N TYR A 58 -5.61 4.80 5.67
CA TYR A 58 -4.25 5.02 5.15
C TYR A 58 -3.24 4.85 6.28
N TYR A 59 -2.19 4.10 5.99
CA TYR A 59 -1.04 3.92 6.87
C TYR A 59 0.23 3.97 6.03
N LEU A 60 0.98 5.07 6.14
CA LEU A 60 2.09 5.36 5.28
C LEU A 60 3.36 5.53 6.10
N ASN A 61 4.48 5.17 5.49
CA ASN A 61 5.81 5.34 6.05
C ASN A 61 6.41 6.67 5.57
N ILE A 62 6.85 7.53 6.49
CA ILE A 62 7.58 8.75 6.14
C ILE A 62 8.94 8.34 5.59
N VAL A 63 9.17 8.64 4.32
CA VAL A 63 10.39 8.22 3.58
C VAL A 63 11.34 9.37 3.29
N HIS A 64 10.83 10.60 3.36
CA HIS A 64 11.63 11.80 3.13
C HIS A 64 11.13 12.97 3.95
N VAL A 65 12.04 13.75 4.51
CA VAL A 65 11.73 14.92 5.32
C VAL A 65 12.66 16.08 4.92
N GLU A 66 12.07 17.18 4.53
CA GLU A 66 12.76 18.45 4.33
C GLU A 66 12.46 19.38 5.51
N LYS A 67 13.51 19.97 6.10
CA LYS A 67 13.38 20.85 7.25
C LYS A 67 14.10 22.15 7.01
N ASP A 68 13.39 23.25 7.26
CA ASP A 68 13.97 24.58 7.36
C ASP A 68 13.76 25.18 8.76
N GLU A 69 14.03 26.50 8.93
CA GLU A 69 13.90 27.17 10.21
C GLU A 69 12.46 27.17 10.75
N PHE A 70 11.45 27.17 9.89
CA PHE A 70 10.05 27.37 10.25
C PHE A 70 9.17 26.16 9.97
N THR A 71 9.56 25.31 9.03
CA THR A 71 8.73 24.22 8.53
C THR A 71 9.45 22.87 8.50
N VAL A 72 8.65 21.82 8.57
CA VAL A 72 9.04 20.45 8.29
C VAL A 72 8.04 19.92 7.26
N THR A 73 8.53 19.56 6.07
CA THR A 73 7.71 18.93 5.02
C THR A 73 8.07 17.47 4.94
N ALA A 74 7.08 16.61 5.08
CA ALA A 74 7.24 15.17 5.03
C ALA A 74 6.56 14.59 3.79
N THR A 75 7.22 13.60 3.17
CA THR A 75 6.65 12.74 2.13
C THR A 75 6.57 11.33 2.67
N ALA A 76 5.39 10.74 2.60
CA ALA A 76 5.11 9.40 3.08
C ALA A 76 4.55 8.51 1.97
N TRP A 77 4.90 7.22 2.01
CA TRP A 77 4.48 6.23 1.04
C TRP A 77 3.75 5.08 1.73
N SER A 78 2.77 4.48 1.05
CA SER A 78 2.04 3.34 1.60
C SER A 78 2.94 2.12 1.79
N LEU A 79 2.57 1.24 2.72
CA LEU A 79 3.35 0.06 3.12
C LEU A 79 3.56 -0.96 1.99
N SER A 80 2.77 -0.93 0.92
CA SER A 80 3.02 -1.77 -0.26
C SER A 80 4.43 -1.60 -0.82
N PHE A 81 5.12 -0.47 -0.52
CA PHE A 81 6.53 -0.28 -0.84
C PHE A 81 7.49 -1.11 0.02
N GLU A 82 7.12 -1.56 1.20
CA GLU A 82 7.97 -2.47 1.97
C GLU A 82 8.11 -3.82 1.25
N LEU A 83 7.06 -4.27 0.56
CA LEU A 83 7.10 -5.44 -0.33
C LEU A 83 7.99 -5.22 -1.58
N ILE A 84 8.26 -3.98 -1.96
CA ILE A 84 9.15 -3.66 -3.09
C ILE A 84 10.61 -3.96 -2.75
N ASN A 85 11.01 -3.78 -1.50
CA ASN A 85 12.40 -3.92 -1.07
C ASN A 85 12.84 -5.37 -0.91
N GLU A 86 11.92 -6.32 -0.90
CA GLU A 86 12.23 -7.74 -0.89
C GLU A 86 12.34 -8.28 -2.30
N ASN A 87 13.42 -9.00 -2.60
CA ASN A 87 13.65 -9.62 -3.89
C ASN A 87 13.37 -11.12 -3.83
N VAL A 88 12.73 -11.62 -4.87
CA VAL A 88 12.50 -13.05 -5.10
C VAL A 88 13.19 -13.45 -6.40
N GLY A 89 13.86 -14.61 -6.36
CA GLY A 89 14.57 -15.16 -7.49
C GLY A 89 13.67 -15.81 -8.54
N ALA A 90 14.34 -16.53 -9.44
CA ALA A 90 13.65 -17.40 -10.39
C ALA A 90 12.80 -18.44 -9.66
N TYR A 91 11.64 -18.75 -10.20
CA TYR A 91 10.69 -19.72 -9.63
C TYR A 91 9.98 -20.49 -10.71
N LYS A 92 9.84 -21.78 -10.52
CA LYS A 92 9.07 -22.68 -11.38
C LYS A 92 8.16 -23.53 -10.52
N SER A 93 6.87 -23.50 -10.81
CA SER A 93 5.92 -24.37 -10.13
C SER A 93 6.08 -25.83 -10.57
N GLU A 94 6.12 -26.76 -9.63
CA GLU A 94 6.18 -28.21 -9.91
C GLU A 94 4.84 -28.74 -10.46
N SER A 95 3.75 -28.08 -10.12
CA SER A 95 2.38 -28.43 -10.55
C SER A 95 1.55 -27.16 -10.70
N ALA A 96 0.31 -27.29 -11.15
CA ALA A 96 -0.62 -26.19 -11.20
C ALA A 96 -0.98 -25.71 -9.78
N MET A 97 -0.72 -24.44 -9.49
CA MET A 97 -0.92 -23.79 -8.19
C MET A 97 -2.08 -22.81 -8.26
N SER A 98 -2.75 -22.61 -7.12
CA SER A 98 -3.72 -21.54 -6.96
C SER A 98 -3.03 -20.18 -6.80
N PHE A 99 -3.79 -19.10 -6.91
CA PHE A 99 -3.28 -17.76 -6.64
C PHE A 99 -2.69 -17.64 -5.22
N GLU A 100 -3.39 -18.15 -4.21
CA GLU A 100 -2.95 -18.13 -2.81
C GLU A 100 -1.66 -18.90 -2.55
N GLU A 101 -1.48 -20.04 -3.25
CA GLU A 101 -0.25 -20.83 -3.16
C GLU A 101 0.94 -20.06 -3.71
N TYR A 102 0.77 -19.31 -4.80
CA TYR A 102 1.81 -18.41 -5.33
C TYR A 102 2.09 -17.25 -4.38
N VAL A 103 1.06 -16.60 -3.83
CA VAL A 103 1.26 -15.54 -2.83
C VAL A 103 2.06 -16.06 -1.64
N THR A 104 1.71 -17.23 -1.11
CA THR A 104 2.45 -17.85 0.00
C THR A 104 3.90 -18.17 -0.37
N ALA A 105 4.17 -18.56 -1.62
CA ALA A 105 5.52 -18.84 -2.07
C ALA A 105 6.40 -17.57 -2.16
N PHE A 106 5.81 -16.42 -2.48
CA PHE A 106 6.52 -15.15 -2.65
C PHE A 106 6.46 -14.22 -1.45
N ASP A 107 5.46 -14.38 -0.57
CA ASP A 107 5.30 -13.69 0.71
C ASP A 107 5.13 -14.72 1.84
N PRO A 108 6.17 -15.47 2.20
CA PRO A 108 6.08 -16.53 3.20
C PRO A 108 5.81 -15.99 4.61
N GLU A 109 6.15 -14.74 4.89
CA GLU A 109 5.88 -14.07 6.16
C GLU A 109 4.43 -13.60 6.27
N ARG A 110 3.66 -13.70 5.18
CA ARG A 110 2.26 -13.27 5.11
C ARG A 110 2.05 -11.81 5.48
N THR A 111 2.88 -10.96 4.93
CA THR A 111 2.78 -9.50 5.06
C THR A 111 1.41 -9.00 4.61
N VAL A 112 0.82 -9.67 3.63
CA VAL A 112 -0.53 -9.39 3.15
C VAL A 112 -1.48 -10.57 3.42
N ARG A 113 -2.72 -10.26 3.79
CA ARG A 113 -3.83 -11.22 3.85
C ARG A 113 -4.65 -11.13 2.57
N ILE A 114 -4.97 -12.26 1.97
CA ILE A 114 -5.91 -12.31 0.85
C ILE A 114 -7.34 -12.08 1.38
N GLY A 115 -8.01 -11.07 0.85
CA GLY A 115 -9.40 -10.76 1.12
C GLY A 115 -10.31 -11.42 0.09
N ILE A 116 -10.87 -10.62 -0.83
CA ILE A 116 -11.64 -11.11 -1.97
C ILE A 116 -10.69 -11.86 -2.92
N ASN A 117 -11.09 -13.04 -3.37
CA ASN A 117 -10.35 -13.81 -4.38
C ASN A 117 -11.32 -14.38 -5.41
N GLU A 118 -11.51 -13.66 -6.51
CA GLU A 118 -12.41 -14.06 -7.60
C GLU A 118 -11.80 -15.12 -8.55
N VAL A 119 -10.52 -15.46 -8.37
CA VAL A 119 -9.81 -16.47 -9.19
C VAL A 119 -9.46 -17.73 -8.40
N SER A 120 -10.10 -17.93 -7.26
CA SER A 120 -9.86 -19.08 -6.37
C SER A 120 -10.10 -20.46 -7.02
N ASP A 121 -10.88 -20.50 -8.09
CA ASP A 121 -11.18 -21.67 -8.88
C ASP A 121 -10.08 -22.01 -9.92
N LYS A 122 -9.17 -21.09 -10.20
CA LYS A 122 -8.09 -21.27 -11.17
C LYS A 122 -6.86 -21.92 -10.52
N ARG A 123 -6.22 -22.82 -11.27
CA ARG A 123 -4.89 -23.37 -10.95
C ARG A 123 -4.03 -23.35 -12.20
N ILE A 124 -2.87 -22.76 -12.13
CA ILE A 124 -2.00 -22.53 -13.29
C ILE A 124 -0.57 -22.91 -12.93
N SER A 125 0.16 -23.52 -13.86
CA SER A 125 1.61 -23.72 -13.75
C SER A 125 2.30 -22.57 -14.46
N ASN A 126 3.32 -21.98 -13.84
CA ASN A 126 4.09 -20.92 -14.45
C ASN A 126 5.57 -20.97 -14.04
N GLU A 127 6.42 -20.33 -14.84
CA GLU A 127 7.85 -20.22 -14.62
C GLU A 127 8.28 -18.74 -14.79
N TRP A 128 9.05 -18.26 -13.83
CA TRP A 128 9.72 -16.96 -13.88
C TRP A 128 11.23 -17.18 -13.81
N THR A 129 11.98 -16.71 -14.81
CA THR A 129 13.41 -16.99 -14.96
C THR A 129 14.32 -15.91 -14.35
N GLY A 130 13.77 -14.78 -13.92
CA GLY A 130 14.53 -13.64 -13.41
C GLY A 130 14.21 -13.28 -11.96
N GLU A 131 15.03 -12.42 -11.39
CA GLU A 131 14.76 -11.76 -10.13
C GLU A 131 13.71 -10.66 -10.31
N ALA A 132 12.89 -10.45 -9.29
CA ALA A 132 11.92 -9.36 -9.22
C ALA A 132 11.68 -9.00 -7.75
N THR A 133 11.15 -7.80 -7.51
CA THR A 133 10.62 -7.50 -6.18
C THR A 133 9.37 -8.33 -5.89
N VAL A 134 9.08 -8.58 -4.62
CA VAL A 134 7.86 -9.31 -4.21
C VAL A 134 6.63 -8.66 -4.82
N LEU A 135 6.50 -7.33 -4.72
CA LEU A 135 5.35 -6.62 -5.30
C LEU A 135 5.22 -6.83 -6.82
N SER A 136 6.32 -6.68 -7.58
CA SER A 136 6.31 -6.94 -9.02
C SER A 136 5.95 -8.39 -9.34
N ARG A 137 6.38 -9.33 -8.50
CA ARG A 137 6.05 -10.75 -8.65
C ARG A 137 4.57 -11.00 -8.42
N LEU A 138 3.95 -10.37 -7.40
CA LEU A 138 2.51 -10.49 -7.14
C LEU A 138 1.68 -9.94 -8.30
N PHE A 139 2.07 -8.79 -8.89
CA PHE A 139 1.42 -8.31 -10.12
C PHE A 139 1.59 -9.27 -11.29
N SER A 140 2.78 -9.86 -11.44
CA SER A 140 3.00 -10.86 -12.48
C SER A 140 2.16 -12.13 -12.28
N VAL A 141 1.96 -12.55 -11.04
CA VAL A 141 1.02 -13.66 -10.72
C VAL A 141 -0.41 -13.25 -11.10
N ALA A 142 -0.85 -12.06 -10.75
CA ALA A 142 -2.19 -11.57 -11.11
C ALA A 142 -2.40 -11.62 -12.64
N ASN A 143 -1.44 -11.12 -13.42
CA ASN A 143 -1.50 -11.18 -14.88
C ASN A 143 -1.61 -12.63 -15.41
N VAL A 144 -0.90 -13.59 -14.82
CA VAL A 144 -0.99 -15.01 -15.21
C VAL A 144 -2.39 -15.58 -14.95
N PHE A 145 -3.10 -15.05 -13.96
CA PHE A 145 -4.47 -15.46 -13.60
C PHE A 145 -5.57 -14.65 -14.31
N ASP A 146 -5.24 -13.70 -15.21
CA ASP A 146 -6.15 -12.71 -15.78
C ASP A 146 -6.90 -11.99 -14.66
N ALA A 147 -6.15 -11.44 -13.73
CA ALA A 147 -6.68 -10.80 -12.53
C ALA A 147 -5.99 -9.46 -12.27
N GLU A 148 -6.67 -8.61 -11.54
CA GLU A 148 -6.17 -7.34 -10.99
C GLU A 148 -6.09 -7.46 -9.46
N ILE A 149 -5.09 -6.83 -8.86
CA ILE A 149 -4.93 -6.80 -7.40
C ILE A 149 -5.04 -5.38 -6.87
N GLU A 150 -5.71 -5.25 -5.74
CA GLU A 150 -5.86 -4.01 -4.98
C GLU A 150 -5.41 -4.25 -3.54
N PHE A 151 -4.62 -3.32 -2.99
CA PHE A 151 -4.22 -3.36 -1.60
C PHE A 151 -5.07 -2.40 -0.77
N GLN A 152 -5.59 -2.89 0.36
CA GLN A 152 -6.32 -2.11 1.35
C GLN A 152 -5.62 -2.18 2.69
N THR A 153 -5.45 -1.03 3.31
CA THR A 153 -4.99 -0.93 4.70
C THR A 153 -6.17 -1.00 5.64
N VAL A 154 -6.03 -1.71 6.75
CA VAL A 154 -7.02 -1.73 7.83
C VAL A 154 -6.35 -1.27 9.11
N LEU A 155 -6.91 -0.26 9.75
CA LEU A 155 -6.43 0.31 11.02
C LEU A 155 -7.22 -0.23 12.22
N ASN A 156 -6.59 -0.22 13.38
CA ASN A 156 -7.27 -0.31 14.66
C ASN A 156 -7.84 1.07 15.07
N ASP A 157 -8.68 1.10 16.10
CA ASP A 157 -9.29 2.34 16.60
C ASP A 157 -8.25 3.38 17.09
N ASP A 158 -7.06 2.95 17.44
CA ASP A 158 -5.93 3.80 17.84
C ASP A 158 -5.04 4.25 16.66
N TYR A 159 -5.50 4.03 15.42
CA TYR A 159 -4.77 4.29 14.18
C TYR A 159 -3.50 3.46 13.97
N SER A 160 -3.24 2.45 14.78
CA SER A 160 -2.19 1.48 14.49
C SER A 160 -2.60 0.55 13.34
N LEU A 161 -1.63 0.03 12.61
CA LEU A 161 -1.88 -0.92 11.54
C LEU A 161 -2.43 -2.22 12.11
N LYS A 162 -3.58 -2.66 11.63
CA LYS A 162 -4.14 -3.96 11.93
C LYS A 162 -3.68 -5.01 10.92
N GLU A 163 -3.89 -4.75 9.65
CA GLU A 163 -3.52 -5.65 8.56
C GLU A 163 -3.47 -4.92 7.20
N ILE A 164 -2.81 -5.54 6.23
CA ILE A 164 -2.88 -5.19 4.82
C ILE A 164 -3.66 -6.31 4.13
N VAL A 165 -4.71 -5.95 3.42
CA VAL A 165 -5.57 -6.87 2.66
C VAL A 165 -5.29 -6.70 1.18
N MET A 166 -5.04 -7.81 0.49
CA MET A 166 -4.95 -7.86 -0.95
C MET A 166 -6.22 -8.49 -1.52
N ASN A 167 -6.99 -7.72 -2.25
CA ASN A 167 -8.14 -8.18 -3.00
C ASN A 167 -7.73 -8.54 -4.42
N VAL A 168 -8.28 -9.60 -4.93
CA VAL A 168 -7.99 -10.16 -6.26
C VAL A 168 -9.29 -10.24 -7.03
N TYR A 169 -9.38 -9.46 -8.11
CA TYR A 169 -10.55 -9.39 -8.97
C TYR A 169 -10.24 -10.00 -10.32
N ARG A 170 -11.23 -10.61 -10.97
CA ARG A 170 -11.09 -10.98 -12.38
C ARG A 170 -10.91 -9.72 -13.22
N GLU A 171 -10.09 -9.78 -14.24
CA GLU A 171 -9.99 -8.70 -15.21
C GLU A 171 -11.40 -8.39 -15.76
N HIS A 172 -11.77 -7.11 -15.78
CA HIS A 172 -13.13 -6.63 -16.14
C HIS A 172 -14.27 -7.11 -15.21
N SER A 173 -13.99 -7.44 -13.96
CA SER A 173 -15.04 -7.72 -12.98
C SER A 173 -15.84 -6.46 -12.64
N ASP A 174 -17.18 -6.60 -12.56
CA ASP A 174 -18.08 -5.53 -12.10
C ASP A 174 -17.81 -5.12 -10.64
N ASN A 175 -17.13 -5.96 -9.88
CA ASN A 175 -16.71 -5.69 -8.49
C ASN A 175 -15.39 -4.94 -8.40
N ASN A 176 -14.69 -4.75 -9.50
CA ASN A 176 -13.44 -3.97 -9.56
C ASN A 176 -13.80 -2.47 -9.53
N THR A 177 -13.81 -1.90 -8.33
CA THR A 177 -14.10 -0.48 -8.11
C THR A 177 -12.89 0.44 -8.34
N GLY A 178 -11.72 -0.11 -8.64
CA GLY A 178 -10.48 0.61 -8.86
C GLY A 178 -10.34 1.23 -10.26
N VAL A 179 -11.10 0.76 -11.24
CA VAL A 179 -11.07 1.28 -12.62
C VAL A 179 -12.31 2.11 -12.85
N GLY A 180 -12.19 3.43 -12.77
CA GLY A 180 -13.26 4.34 -13.21
C GLY A 180 -13.50 4.15 -14.71
N GLU A 181 -14.70 3.72 -15.12
CA GLU A 181 -15.11 3.81 -16.52
C GLU A 181 -15.07 5.27 -16.98
N PHE A 182 -14.13 5.61 -17.84
CA PHE A 182 -14.22 6.81 -18.66
C PHE A 182 -15.31 6.59 -19.71
N ARG A 183 -16.54 7.03 -19.41
CA ARG A 183 -17.55 7.22 -20.44
C ARG A 183 -17.28 8.56 -21.12
N GLY A 184 -16.73 8.49 -22.33
CA GLY A 184 -16.60 9.63 -23.25
C GLY A 184 -17.96 10.12 -23.75
#